data_9c47159131da3cb7238754f514bfcbea
#
_entry.id   9c47159131da3cb7238754f514bfcbea
#
_cell.length_a   1.000
_cell.length_b   1.000
_cell.length_c   1.000
_cell.angle_alpha   90.00
_cell.angle_beta   90.00
_cell.angle_gamma   90.00
#
_symmetry.space_group_name_H-M   'P 1'
#
loop_
_entity.id
_entity.type
_entity.pdbx_description
1 polymer ?
#
loop_
_entity_poly.entity_id
_entity_poly.type
_entity_poly.pdbx_seq_one_letter_code
_entity_poly.pdbx_strand_id
1 'polypeptide(L)' 'MTGEQSRLLATGNRVCWDNSPTDRGTIAETDWSGVEIVWDNGRTDFCRHNDMAKMTLVGIKK' A
#
# COMPACT_ATOMS: atom_id res chain seq x y z
N MET A 1 -2.35 8.22 -2.11
CA MET A 1 -1.05 8.56 -2.74
C MET A 1 -1.18 8.56 -4.26
N THR A 2 -0.27 9.21 -4.94
CA THR A 2 -0.26 9.21 -6.40
C THR A 2 0.31 7.90 -6.93
N GLY A 3 0.04 7.60 -8.21
CA GLY A 3 0.63 6.43 -8.84
C GLY A 3 2.15 6.48 -8.86
N GLU A 4 2.70 7.69 -8.98
CA GLU A 4 4.13 7.88 -8.95
C GLU A 4 4.71 7.54 -7.58
N GLN A 5 4.05 7.97 -6.51
CA GLN A 5 4.46 7.60 -5.15
C GLN A 5 4.33 6.11 -4.92
N SER A 6 3.29 5.50 -5.47
CA SER A 6 3.08 4.06 -5.34
C SER A 6 4.24 3.28 -5.94
N ARG A 7 4.81 3.78 -7.04
CA ARG A 7 5.94 3.11 -7.69
C ARG A 7 7.22 3.17 -6.89
N LEU A 8 7.28 4.07 -5.91
CA LEU A 8 8.44 4.21 -5.04
C LEU A 8 8.32 3.37 -3.76
N LEU A 9 7.18 2.69 -3.59
CA LEU A 9 7.00 1.83 -2.43
C LEU A 9 7.95 0.65 -2.49
N ALA A 10 8.35 0.18 -1.32
CA ALA A 10 9.22 -0.97 -1.18
C ALA A 10 8.59 -1.96 -0.22
N THR A 11 9.04 -3.21 -0.30
CA THR A 11 8.61 -4.26 0.62
C THR A 11 8.83 -3.80 2.06
N GLY A 12 7.79 -3.94 2.88
CA GLY A 12 7.85 -3.52 4.28
C GLY A 12 7.22 -2.17 4.55
N ASN A 13 6.94 -1.36 3.53
CA ASN A 13 6.23 -0.11 3.73
C ASN A 13 4.80 -0.40 4.18
N ARG A 14 4.23 0.52 4.97
CA ARG A 14 2.87 0.39 5.48
C ARG A 14 1.95 1.36 4.79
N VAL A 15 0.74 0.91 4.50
CA VAL A 15 -0.29 1.73 3.85
C VAL A 15 -1.62 1.54 4.55
N CYS A 16 -2.53 2.46 4.33
CA CYS A 16 -3.90 2.33 4.82
C CYS A 16 -4.86 2.96 3.81
N TRP A 17 -6.13 2.60 3.93
CA TRP A 17 -7.16 3.24 3.12
C TRP A 17 -7.40 4.66 3.61
N ASP A 18 -7.62 5.59 2.68
CA ASP A 18 -7.89 6.98 3.03
C ASP A 18 -9.14 7.13 3.90
N ASN A 19 -10.17 6.33 3.62
CA ASN A 19 -11.42 6.41 4.35
C ASN A 19 -11.51 5.40 5.50
N SER A 20 -10.48 4.64 5.73
CA SER A 20 -10.43 3.65 6.81
C SER A 20 -9.01 3.54 7.35
N PRO A 21 -8.54 4.56 8.07
CA PRO A 21 -7.14 4.57 8.52
C PRO A 21 -6.78 3.47 9.50
N THR A 22 -7.77 2.75 10.01
CA THR A 22 -7.51 1.58 10.86
C THR A 22 -7.22 0.32 10.06
N ASP A 23 -7.59 0.31 8.77
CA ASP A 23 -7.33 -0.82 7.89
C ASP A 23 -5.95 -0.64 7.28
N ARG A 24 -4.95 -1.25 7.90
CA ARG A 24 -3.55 -1.10 7.50
C ARG A 24 -3.02 -2.39 6.90
N GLY A 25 -2.08 -2.23 5.99
CA GLY A 25 -1.41 -3.35 5.37
C GLY A 25 0.06 -3.08 5.18
N THR A 26 0.78 -4.14 4.84
CA THR A 26 2.21 -4.08 4.57
C THR A 26 2.45 -4.46 3.13
N ILE A 27 3.31 -3.72 2.45
CA ILE A 27 3.68 -4.03 1.08
C ILE A 27 4.53 -5.29 1.10
N ALA A 28 4.03 -6.35 0.46
CA ALA A 28 4.74 -7.63 0.38
C ALA A 28 5.61 -7.70 -0.86
N GLU A 29 5.11 -7.18 -1.98
CA GLU A 29 5.86 -7.15 -3.24
C GLU A 29 5.42 -5.94 -4.03
N THR A 30 6.32 -5.48 -4.89
CA THR A 30 6.00 -4.40 -5.84
C THR A 30 6.45 -4.84 -7.22
N ASP A 31 5.70 -4.41 -8.25
CA ASP A 31 6.15 -4.57 -9.61
C ASP A 31 5.66 -3.37 -10.43
N TRP A 32 5.93 -3.39 -11.73
CA TRP A 32 5.64 -2.23 -12.57
C TRP A 32 4.14 -1.95 -12.69
N SER A 33 3.28 -2.94 -12.46
CA SER A 33 1.84 -2.78 -12.61
C SER A 33 1.13 -2.44 -11.29
N GLY A 34 1.72 -2.77 -10.15
CA GLY A 34 1.07 -2.53 -8.87
C GLY A 34 1.84 -3.08 -7.69
N VAL A 35 1.14 -3.22 -6.58
CA VAL A 35 1.74 -3.71 -5.34
C VAL A 35 0.86 -4.78 -4.72
N GLU A 36 1.51 -5.74 -4.08
CA GLU A 36 0.82 -6.75 -3.29
C GLU A 36 0.84 -6.31 -1.83
N ILE A 37 -0.33 -6.30 -1.22
CA ILE A 37 -0.49 -5.83 0.15
C ILE A 37 -1.01 -6.97 1.01
N VAL A 38 -0.33 -7.23 2.11
CA VAL A 38 -0.81 -8.17 3.14
C VAL A 38 -1.43 -7.32 4.24
N TRP A 39 -2.74 -7.42 4.37
CA TRP A 39 -3.46 -6.64 5.38
C TRP A 39 -3.27 -7.23 6.77
N ASP A 40 -3.35 -6.39 7.78
CA ASP A 40 -3.15 -6.81 9.17
C ASP A 40 -4.16 -7.87 9.62
N ASN A 41 -5.31 -7.93 8.94
CA ASN A 41 -6.33 -8.96 9.24
C ASN A 41 -6.04 -10.30 8.58
N GLY A 42 -4.91 -10.44 7.88
CA GLY A 42 -4.51 -11.68 7.24
C GLY A 42 -4.88 -11.80 5.76
N ARG A 43 -5.56 -10.81 5.21
CA ARG A 43 -5.93 -10.82 3.79
C ARG A 43 -4.77 -10.30 2.95
N THR A 44 -4.74 -10.78 1.71
CA THR A 44 -3.75 -10.32 0.73
C THR A 44 -4.50 -9.82 -0.50
N ASP A 45 -4.14 -8.63 -0.95
CA ASP A 45 -4.74 -8.03 -2.13
C ASP A 45 -3.65 -7.47 -3.03
N PHE A 46 -3.93 -7.44 -4.33
CA PHE A 46 -3.06 -6.78 -5.28
C PHE A 46 -3.74 -5.48 -5.73
N CYS A 47 -3.03 -4.37 -5.61
CA CYS A 47 -3.54 -3.06 -6.04
C CYS A 47 -2.67 -2.50 -7.13
N ARG A 48 -3.29 -2.08 -8.22
CA ARG A 48 -2.58 -1.40 -9.29
C ARG A 48 -2.17 -0.01 -8.82
N HIS A 49 -1.09 0.51 -9.40
CA HIS A 49 -0.60 1.84 -8.99
C HIS A 49 -1.67 2.92 -9.11
N ASN A 50 -2.52 2.84 -10.13
CA ASN A 50 -3.61 3.80 -10.28
C ASN A 50 -4.63 3.72 -9.16
N ASP A 51 -4.84 2.53 -8.62
CA ASP A 51 -5.81 2.33 -7.53
C ASP A 51 -5.24 2.78 -6.19
N MET A 52 -3.94 2.96 -6.11
CA MET A 52 -3.29 3.45 -4.89
C MET A 52 -3.63 4.90 -4.59
N ALA A 53 -4.32 5.59 -5.50
CA ALA A 53 -4.81 6.94 -5.24
C ALA A 53 -5.72 7.00 -4.02
N LYS A 54 -6.37 5.89 -3.69
CA LYS A 54 -7.28 5.79 -2.53
C LYS A 54 -6.56 5.40 -1.25
N MET A 55 -5.25 5.28 -1.29
CA MET A 55 -4.45 4.86 -0.14
C MET A 55 -3.49 5.94 0.28
N THR A 56 -3.10 5.87 1.54
CA THR A 56 -2.12 6.78 2.12
C THR A 56 -0.96 5.97 2.67
N LEU A 57 0.25 6.44 2.44
CA LEU A 57 1.43 5.84 3.04
C LEU A 57 1.43 6.12 4.53
N VAL A 58 1.48 5.08 5.33
CA VAL A 58 1.61 5.23 6.78
C VAL A 58 3.08 5.48 7.07
N GLY A 59 3.38 6.49 7.86
CA GLY A 59 4.74 6.88 8.17
C GLY A 59 5.56 5.70 8.69
N ILE A 60 6.76 5.69 8.28
CA ILE A 60 7.66 4.65 8.73
C ILE A 60 8.21 5.02 10.07
N LYS A 61 8.38 4.76 10.42
CA LYS A 61 8.99 5.13 11.35
C LYS A 61 9.92 4.88 11.86
N LYS A 62 10.28 5.21 11.89
CA LYS A 62 11.03 5.17 12.20
C LYS A 62 11.25 5.09 12.80
#